data_09319580dcd4ec52f6a416c1548b5bc3
#
_entry.id   09319580dcd4ec52f6a416c1548b5bc3
#
_cell.length_a   1.000
_cell.length_b   1.000
_cell.length_c   1.000
_cell.angle_alpha   90.00
_cell.angle_beta   90.00
_cell.angle_gamma   90.00
#
_symmetry.space_group_name_H-M   'P 1'
#
loop_
_entity.id
_entity.type
_entity.pdbx_description
1 polymer ?
#
loop_
_entity_poly.entity_id
_entity_poly.type
_entity_poly.pdbx_seq_one_letter_code
_entity_poly.pdbx_strand_id
1 'polypeptide(L)'
;MKNKNLSLIIIFVLMGLPAWSQSKPKAKQHRIVFHLASADTLVYRALTRQLNNVLDYWPTATLEVVAHSRGIAFMRKDQSVFEPEIQALKAKGVVFAVCENTMKQQKLIKDQILNQAVFVPVGLAEIITRQEEGWSYIKAGF
;
A
#
# COMPACT_ATOMS: atom_id res chain seq x y z
N MET A 1 25.71 -83.27 19.69
CA MET A 1 25.97 -82.28 18.63
C MET A 1 24.88 -81.23 18.73
N LYS A 2 25.18 -80.02 19.12
CA LYS A 2 24.20 -78.97 19.48
C LYS A 2 24.17 -77.90 18.41
N ASN A 3 23.06 -77.80 17.67
CA ASN A 3 22.82 -76.70 16.71
C ASN A 3 22.41 -75.47 17.50
N LYS A 4 23.19 -74.43 17.41
CA LYS A 4 22.84 -73.09 17.91
C LYS A 4 22.20 -72.29 16.78
N ASN A 5 20.87 -72.14 16.85
CA ASN A 5 20.14 -71.24 16.02
C ASN A 5 20.44 -69.82 16.43
N LEU A 6 21.12 -69.08 15.57
CA LEU A 6 21.39 -67.65 15.74
C LEU A 6 20.24 -66.87 15.12
N SER A 7 19.28 -66.46 15.95
CA SER A 7 18.18 -65.57 15.52
C SER A 7 18.72 -64.17 15.30
N LEU A 8 18.76 -63.74 14.03
CA LEU A 8 19.12 -62.41 13.60
C LEU A 8 17.90 -61.50 13.80
N ILE A 9 17.91 -60.68 14.85
CA ILE A 9 16.87 -59.67 15.08
C ILE A 9 17.26 -58.45 14.25
N ILE A 10 16.55 -58.22 13.15
CA ILE A 10 16.65 -57.01 12.31
C ILE A 10 15.82 -55.92 12.99
N ILE A 11 16.49 -55.00 13.70
CA ILE A 11 15.86 -53.78 14.24
C ILE A 11 15.67 -52.79 13.08
N PHE A 12 14.42 -52.65 12.62
CA PHE A 12 14.02 -51.62 11.66
C PHE A 12 13.97 -50.26 12.40
N VAL A 13 15.03 -49.49 12.33
CA VAL A 13 15.03 -48.10 12.84
C VAL A 13 14.26 -47.26 11.80
N LEU A 14 12.97 -47.01 12.08
CA LEU A 14 12.19 -45.99 11.32
C LEU A 14 12.77 -44.61 11.68
N MET A 15 13.69 -44.14 10.86
CA MET A 15 14.07 -42.71 10.85
C MET A 15 12.86 -41.92 10.36
N GLY A 16 12.12 -41.33 11.28
CA GLY A 16 11.11 -40.33 10.98
C GLY A 16 11.77 -39.10 10.37
N LEU A 17 11.67 -38.95 9.05
CA LEU A 17 12.06 -37.73 8.36
C LEU A 17 11.16 -36.60 8.87
N PRO A 18 11.71 -35.47 9.36
CA PRO A 18 10.90 -34.31 9.67
C PRO A 18 10.23 -33.85 8.36
N ALA A 19 8.91 -33.94 8.30
CA ALA A 19 8.15 -33.32 7.22
C ALA A 19 8.35 -31.81 7.34
N TRP A 20 9.26 -31.26 6.54
CA TRP A 20 9.37 -29.82 6.38
C TRP A 20 8.07 -29.36 5.72
N SER A 21 7.18 -28.85 6.54
CA SER A 21 5.99 -28.15 6.09
C SER A 21 6.46 -26.97 5.24
N GLN A 22 6.45 -27.12 3.92
CA GLN A 22 6.65 -26.00 3.00
C GLN A 22 5.43 -25.09 3.16
N SER A 23 5.56 -24.07 4.02
CA SER A 23 4.60 -22.97 4.06
C SER A 23 4.52 -22.38 2.65
N LYS A 24 3.32 -22.41 2.05
CA LYS A 24 3.09 -21.75 0.76
C LYS A 24 3.65 -20.33 0.84
N PRO A 25 4.44 -19.88 -0.15
CA PRO A 25 4.97 -18.52 -0.13
C PRO A 25 3.78 -17.56 -0.01
N LYS A 26 3.80 -16.74 1.05
CA LYS A 26 2.77 -15.73 1.29
C LYS A 26 2.73 -14.83 0.05
N ALA A 27 1.57 -14.72 -0.61
CA ALA A 27 1.43 -13.87 -1.79
C ALA A 27 2.01 -12.48 -1.47
N LYS A 28 2.90 -11.98 -2.35
CA LYS A 28 3.56 -10.69 -2.16
C LYS A 28 2.49 -9.61 -2.11
N GLN A 29 2.34 -8.95 -0.96
CA GLN A 29 1.44 -7.81 -0.83
C GLN A 29 2.11 -6.58 -1.44
N HIS A 30 1.50 -6.01 -2.48
CA HIS A 30 1.95 -4.79 -3.11
C HIS A 30 1.52 -3.59 -2.27
N ARG A 31 2.48 -2.76 -1.89
CA ARG A 31 2.26 -1.51 -1.15
C ARG A 31 2.88 -0.38 -1.95
N ILE A 32 2.08 0.64 -2.30
CA ILE A 32 2.50 1.68 -3.23
C ILE A 32 2.09 3.04 -2.68
N VAL A 33 3.06 3.97 -2.59
CA VAL A 33 2.82 5.36 -2.24
C VAL A 33 2.92 6.22 -3.50
N PHE A 34 1.84 6.96 -3.78
CA PHE A 34 1.76 7.94 -4.86
C PHE A 34 2.03 9.34 -4.32
N HIS A 35 2.99 10.02 -4.91
CA HIS A 35 3.38 11.38 -4.56
C HIS A 35 2.65 12.38 -5.46
N LEU A 36 1.72 13.18 -4.91
CA LEU A 36 0.95 14.19 -5.62
C LEU A 36 1.34 15.60 -5.19
N ALA A 37 2.09 16.32 -6.04
CA ALA A 37 2.52 17.69 -5.80
C ALA A 37 2.03 18.68 -6.89
N SER A 38 1.36 18.20 -7.95
CA SER A 38 0.85 18.99 -9.06
C SER A 38 -0.55 19.53 -8.77
N ALA A 39 -0.88 20.72 -9.35
CA ALA A 39 -2.25 21.25 -9.40
C ALA A 39 -2.93 20.99 -10.77
N ASP A 40 -2.30 20.22 -11.64
CA ASP A 40 -2.82 19.93 -12.97
C ASP A 40 -3.94 18.89 -12.93
N THR A 41 -5.11 19.24 -13.43
CA THR A 41 -6.28 18.34 -13.50
C THR A 41 -6.06 17.13 -14.40
N LEU A 42 -5.16 17.21 -15.40
CA LEU A 42 -4.76 16.06 -16.21
C LEU A 42 -3.99 15.04 -15.38
N VAL A 43 -3.15 15.51 -14.45
CA VAL A 43 -2.45 14.65 -13.49
C VAL A 43 -3.46 13.95 -12.57
N TYR A 44 -4.49 14.66 -12.09
CA TYR A 44 -5.53 14.09 -11.24
C TYR A 44 -6.33 13.00 -11.97
N ARG A 45 -6.72 13.25 -13.21
CA ARG A 45 -7.41 12.27 -14.07
C ARG A 45 -6.54 11.04 -14.34
N ALA A 46 -5.24 11.25 -14.62
CA ALA A 46 -4.30 10.15 -14.80
C ALA A 46 -4.13 9.34 -13.52
N LEU A 47 -3.99 10.01 -12.36
CA LEU A 47 -3.84 9.38 -11.06
C LEU A 47 -5.04 8.49 -10.72
N THR A 48 -6.27 9.00 -10.81
CA THR A 48 -7.48 8.23 -10.48
C THR A 48 -7.60 6.98 -11.36
N ARG A 49 -7.29 7.10 -12.67
CA ARG A 49 -7.24 5.96 -13.58
C ARG A 49 -6.14 4.96 -13.20
N GLN A 50 -4.94 5.42 -12.88
CA GLN A 50 -3.82 4.56 -12.49
C GLN A 50 -4.12 3.80 -11.20
N LEU A 51 -4.72 4.44 -10.21
CA LEU A 51 -5.13 3.78 -8.95
C LEU A 51 -6.12 2.65 -9.22
N ASN A 52 -7.14 2.88 -10.07
CA ASN A 52 -8.07 1.83 -10.46
C ASN A 52 -7.36 0.69 -11.20
N ASN A 53 -6.53 0.98 -12.19
CA ASN A 53 -5.80 -0.05 -12.95
C ASN A 53 -4.92 -0.92 -12.04
N VAL A 54 -4.27 -0.32 -11.03
CA VAL A 54 -3.45 -1.08 -10.07
C VAL A 54 -4.32 -1.98 -9.21
N LEU A 55 -5.47 -1.48 -8.73
CA LEU A 55 -6.40 -2.29 -7.92
C LEU A 55 -7.09 -3.39 -8.74
N ASP A 56 -7.38 -3.14 -10.02
CA ASP A 56 -7.93 -4.15 -10.91
C ASP A 56 -6.92 -5.27 -11.19
N TYR A 57 -5.63 -4.93 -11.29
CA TYR A 57 -4.56 -5.90 -11.51
C TYR A 57 -4.10 -6.61 -10.23
N TRP A 58 -4.01 -5.89 -9.11
CA TRP A 58 -3.70 -6.40 -7.77
C TRP A 58 -4.78 -6.03 -6.76
N PRO A 59 -5.88 -6.79 -6.66
CA PRO A 59 -7.02 -6.44 -5.80
C PRO A 59 -6.67 -6.31 -4.31
N THR A 60 -5.55 -6.88 -3.87
CA THR A 60 -5.06 -6.82 -2.48
C THR A 60 -3.99 -5.76 -2.25
N ALA A 61 -3.67 -4.94 -3.27
CA ALA A 61 -2.67 -3.89 -3.13
C ALA A 61 -3.13 -2.83 -2.10
N THR A 62 -2.18 -2.33 -1.32
CA THR A 62 -2.38 -1.19 -0.44
C THR A 62 -1.84 0.05 -1.12
N LEU A 63 -2.70 1.04 -1.33
CA LEU A 63 -2.37 2.28 -2.03
C LEU A 63 -2.54 3.48 -1.11
N GLU A 64 -1.57 4.37 -1.13
CA GLU A 64 -1.64 5.66 -0.45
C GLU A 64 -1.27 6.78 -1.42
N VAL A 65 -2.06 7.85 -1.44
CA VAL A 65 -1.78 9.09 -2.18
C VAL A 65 -1.41 10.15 -1.17
N VAL A 66 -0.20 10.68 -1.24
CA VAL A 66 0.25 11.79 -0.39
C VAL A 66 0.16 13.09 -1.18
N ALA A 67 -0.82 13.92 -0.82
CA ALA A 67 -1.07 15.22 -1.43
C ALA A 67 -0.41 16.34 -0.62
N HIS A 68 0.53 17.06 -1.22
CA HIS A 68 1.19 18.22 -0.61
C HIS A 68 1.48 19.31 -1.65
N SER A 69 1.99 20.45 -1.19
CA SER A 69 2.26 21.60 -2.06
C SER A 69 1.04 21.94 -2.92
N ARG A 70 1.19 22.11 -4.21
CA ARG A 70 0.07 22.41 -5.12
C ARG A 70 -0.90 21.23 -5.30
N GLY A 71 -0.46 20.00 -5.04
CA GLY A 71 -1.28 18.78 -5.14
C GLY A 71 -2.41 18.72 -4.11
N ILE A 72 -2.37 19.53 -3.06
CA ILE A 72 -3.45 19.61 -2.06
C ILE A 72 -4.79 20.04 -2.68
N ALA A 73 -4.77 20.75 -3.82
CA ALA A 73 -5.96 21.17 -4.55
C ALA A 73 -6.86 19.98 -4.95
N PHE A 74 -6.29 18.80 -5.18
CA PHE A 74 -7.02 17.56 -5.43
C PHE A 74 -7.97 17.18 -4.29
N MET A 75 -7.63 17.54 -3.06
CA MET A 75 -8.37 17.20 -1.86
C MET A 75 -9.17 18.37 -1.27
N ARG A 76 -9.21 19.53 -1.92
CA ARG A 76 -9.94 20.70 -1.43
C ARG A 76 -11.39 20.68 -1.91
N LYS A 77 -12.34 20.93 -1.01
CA LYS A 77 -13.79 20.97 -1.31
C LYS A 77 -14.17 22.05 -2.34
N ASP A 78 -13.45 23.16 -2.35
CA ASP A 78 -13.72 24.30 -3.25
C ASP A 78 -13.03 24.19 -4.63
N GLN A 79 -12.15 23.20 -4.83
CA GLN A 79 -11.36 23.06 -6.06
C GLN A 79 -11.47 21.68 -6.70
N SER A 80 -11.70 20.64 -5.93
CA SER A 80 -11.72 19.28 -6.45
C SER A 80 -13.04 18.98 -7.15
N VAL A 81 -12.95 18.60 -8.42
CA VAL A 81 -14.07 18.02 -9.20
C VAL A 81 -14.00 16.48 -9.19
N PHE A 82 -13.09 15.90 -8.41
CA PHE A 82 -12.80 14.45 -8.35
C PHE A 82 -13.35 13.80 -7.07
N GLU A 83 -14.19 14.49 -6.31
CA GLU A 83 -14.73 13.93 -5.07
C GLU A 83 -15.44 12.57 -5.26
N PRO A 84 -16.24 12.35 -6.33
CA PRO A 84 -16.88 11.05 -6.57
C PRO A 84 -15.85 9.92 -6.77
N GLU A 85 -14.78 10.16 -7.55
CA GLU A 85 -13.71 9.20 -7.80
C GLU A 85 -12.89 8.94 -6.53
N ILE A 86 -12.60 9.99 -5.74
CA ILE A 86 -11.91 9.88 -4.46
C ILE A 86 -12.72 9.04 -3.49
N GLN A 87 -14.04 9.26 -3.42
CA GLN A 87 -14.95 8.49 -2.58
C GLN A 87 -14.98 7.01 -2.99
N ALA A 88 -15.09 6.73 -4.29
CA ALA A 88 -15.07 5.37 -4.82
C ALA A 88 -13.74 4.66 -4.53
N LEU A 89 -12.61 5.34 -4.71
CA LEU A 89 -11.27 4.81 -4.42
C LEU A 89 -11.06 4.61 -2.90
N LYS A 90 -11.56 5.52 -2.07
CA LYS A 90 -11.56 5.36 -0.61
C LYS A 90 -12.34 4.11 -0.17
N ALA A 91 -13.49 3.85 -0.78
CA ALA A 91 -14.28 2.64 -0.53
C ALA A 91 -13.54 1.35 -0.94
N LYS A 92 -12.62 1.43 -1.92
CA LYS A 92 -11.69 0.34 -2.30
C LYS A 92 -10.46 0.25 -1.40
N GLY A 93 -10.33 1.08 -0.36
CA GLY A 93 -9.23 1.05 0.60
C GLY A 93 -8.05 1.97 0.28
N VAL A 94 -8.14 2.84 -0.73
CA VAL A 94 -7.08 3.84 -0.99
C VAL A 94 -7.05 4.86 0.14
N VAL A 95 -5.85 5.15 0.65
CA VAL A 95 -5.60 6.20 1.64
C VAL A 95 -5.23 7.49 0.92
N PHE A 96 -5.89 8.60 1.27
CA PHE A 96 -5.58 9.94 0.79
C PHE A 96 -5.00 10.76 1.94
N ALA A 97 -3.67 10.88 2.01
CA ALA A 97 -2.95 11.60 3.03
C ALA A 97 -2.72 13.06 2.61
N VAL A 98 -3.15 14.00 3.44
CA VAL A 98 -3.01 15.44 3.20
C VAL A 98 -1.98 16.02 4.17
N CYS A 99 -1.02 16.76 3.64
CA CYS A 99 0.08 17.38 4.38
C CYS A 99 -0.40 18.58 5.21
N GLU A 100 -0.38 18.48 6.55
CA GLU A 100 -0.75 19.57 7.45
C GLU A 100 0.20 20.78 7.34
N ASN A 101 1.50 20.54 7.06
CA ASN A 101 2.44 21.64 6.84
C ASN A 101 2.07 22.47 5.59
N THR A 102 1.63 21.82 4.51
CA THR A 102 1.10 22.52 3.33
C THR A 102 -0.19 23.29 3.66
N MET A 103 -1.08 22.70 4.46
CA MET A 103 -2.30 23.39 4.89
C MET A 103 -1.95 24.68 5.67
N LYS A 104 -1.00 24.62 6.60
CA LYS A 104 -0.53 25.81 7.34
C LYS A 104 0.02 26.88 6.39
N GLN A 105 0.85 26.50 5.43
CA GLN A 105 1.43 27.43 4.45
C GLN A 105 0.35 28.11 3.59
N GLN A 106 -0.70 27.38 3.24
CA GLN A 106 -1.81 27.88 2.42
C GLN A 106 -2.99 28.43 3.25
N LYS A 107 -2.84 28.50 4.59
CA LYS A 107 -3.86 28.97 5.53
C LYS A 107 -5.19 28.21 5.41
N LEU A 108 -5.10 26.91 5.17
CA LEU A 108 -6.26 26.00 5.07
C LEU A 108 -6.57 25.39 6.43
N ILE A 109 -7.87 25.18 6.68
CA ILE A 109 -8.40 24.44 7.82
C ILE A 109 -8.93 23.07 7.35
N LYS A 110 -9.06 22.11 8.27
CA LYS A 110 -9.50 20.73 7.94
C LYS A 110 -10.88 20.69 7.29
N ASP A 111 -11.78 21.59 7.68
CA ASP A 111 -13.14 21.66 7.12
C ASP A 111 -13.17 22.03 5.63
N GLN A 112 -12.09 22.58 5.06
CA GLN A 112 -11.94 22.88 3.64
C GLN A 112 -11.41 21.69 2.83
N ILE A 113 -11.03 20.60 3.51
CA ILE A 113 -10.52 19.37 2.89
C ILE A 113 -11.65 18.34 2.84
N LEU A 114 -11.64 17.51 1.79
CA LEU A 114 -12.60 16.43 1.62
C LEU A 114 -12.54 15.44 2.81
N ASN A 115 -13.69 14.93 3.22
CA ASN A 115 -13.83 14.08 4.40
C ASN A 115 -13.12 12.70 4.24
N GLN A 116 -12.75 12.33 3.01
CA GLN A 116 -12.00 11.12 2.68
C GLN A 116 -10.52 11.19 3.09
N ALA A 117 -10.02 12.39 3.42
CA ALA A 117 -8.63 12.62 3.78
C ALA A 117 -8.27 12.04 5.16
N VAL A 118 -7.04 11.58 5.28
CA VAL A 118 -6.30 11.47 6.53
C VAL A 118 -5.24 12.60 6.56
N PHE A 119 -4.81 13.01 7.74
CA PHE A 119 -3.86 14.12 7.85
C PHE A 119 -2.51 13.60 8.34
N VAL A 120 -1.45 14.03 7.68
CA VAL A 120 -0.06 13.72 8.06
C VAL A 120 0.71 15.04 8.32
N PRO A 121 1.56 15.11 9.35
CA PRO A 121 2.24 16.34 9.72
C PRO A 121 3.07 16.93 8.57
N VAL A 122 3.86 16.08 7.88
CA VAL A 122 4.75 16.48 6.78
C VAL A 122 4.66 15.45 5.66
N GLY A 123 4.10 15.82 4.51
CA GLY A 123 3.88 14.87 3.40
C GLY A 123 5.15 14.23 2.86
N LEU A 124 6.28 14.95 2.79
CA LEU A 124 7.56 14.35 2.36
C LEU A 124 8.08 13.33 3.37
N ALA A 125 7.91 13.59 4.69
CA ALA A 125 8.29 12.63 5.71
C ALA A 125 7.44 11.36 5.61
N GLU A 126 6.14 11.49 5.36
CA GLU A 126 5.25 10.34 5.12
C GLU A 126 5.74 9.49 3.95
N ILE A 127 6.07 10.10 2.81
CA ILE A 127 6.60 9.41 1.63
C ILE A 127 7.90 8.66 1.95
N ILE A 128 8.82 9.31 2.69
CA ILE A 128 10.09 8.69 3.10
C ILE A 128 9.83 7.49 4.01
N THR A 129 8.98 7.66 5.03
CA THR A 129 8.61 6.58 5.96
C THR A 129 8.03 5.38 5.21
N ARG A 130 7.13 5.61 4.25
CA ARG A 130 6.59 4.51 3.44
C ARG A 130 7.67 3.79 2.64
N GLN A 131 8.63 4.53 2.07
CA GLN A 131 9.74 3.92 1.35
C GLN A 131 10.66 3.10 2.28
N GLU A 132 10.95 3.60 3.48
CA GLU A 132 11.70 2.87 4.52
C GLU A 132 10.98 1.59 4.97
N GLU A 133 9.65 1.61 4.99
CA GLU A 133 8.80 0.44 5.23
C GLU A 133 8.74 -0.53 4.03
N GLY A 134 9.43 -0.22 2.91
CA GLY A 134 9.52 -1.06 1.71
C GLY A 134 8.36 -0.88 0.74
N TRP A 135 7.66 0.26 0.75
CA TRP A 135 6.65 0.58 -0.27
C TRP A 135 7.33 1.02 -1.58
N SER A 136 6.69 0.68 -2.70
CA SER A 136 7.07 1.23 -4.00
C SER A 136 6.62 2.68 -4.10
N TYR A 137 7.49 3.54 -4.62
CA TYR A 137 7.19 4.97 -4.82
C TYR A 137 6.82 5.26 -6.27
N ILE A 138 5.75 6.03 -6.48
CA ILE A 138 5.34 6.54 -7.79
C ILE A 138 5.04 8.04 -7.67
N LYS A 139 5.70 8.85 -8.49
CA LYS A 139 5.33 10.25 -8.67
C LYS A 139 4.09 10.32 -9.57
N ALA A 140 3.02 10.96 -9.08
CA ALA A 140 1.84 11.22 -9.90
C ALA A 140 2.15 12.30 -10.95
N GLY A 141 1.84 12.03 -12.19
CA GLY A 141 2.09 12.93 -13.32
C GLY A 141 2.89 12.27 -14.44
N PHE A 142 3.32 13.10 -15.36
CA PHE A 142 4.08 12.72 -16.56
C PHE A 142 5.57 13.00 -16.36
#